data_e40cdce7617174a98ac6bb63f968913e
#
_entry.id   e40cdce7617174a98ac6bb63f968913e
#
_cell.length_a   1.000
_cell.length_b   1.000
_cell.length_c   1.000
_cell.angle_alpha   90.00
_cell.angle_beta   90.00
_cell.angle_gamma   90.00
#
_symmetry.space_group_name_H-M   'P 1'
#
loop_
_entity.id
_entity.type
_entity.pdbx_description
1 polymer ?
#
loop_
_entity_poly.entity_id
_entity_poly.type
_entity_poly.pdbx_seq_one_letter_code
_entity_poly.pdbx_strand_id
1 'polypeptide(L)'
;IKEPMNLNNLIIEDIVDGNENANTRVKAEITFNDEEYTIEGIGNGPIDSFLNGLSKSKLINVKILDYKEHALSMGSEAEAASYVYMERRDSFRKTFGVGVDSNITKSSIKAMISAINRLYK
;
A
#
# COMPACT_ATOMS: atom_id res chain seq x y z
N ILE A 1 -5.35 -18.70 10.22
CA ILE A 1 -4.32 -18.63 9.16
C ILE A 1 -3.61 -17.30 9.26
N LYS A 2 -2.30 -17.37 9.31
CA LYS A 2 -1.47 -16.19 9.46
C LYS A 2 -1.16 -15.58 8.10
N GLU A 3 -1.38 -14.26 7.99
CA GLU A 3 -1.04 -13.56 6.76
C GLU A 3 0.46 -13.32 6.67
N PRO A 4 1.06 -13.40 5.47
CA PRO A 4 2.49 -13.11 5.31
C PRO A 4 2.90 -11.73 5.80
N MET A 5 2.10 -10.71 5.47
CA MET A 5 2.42 -9.32 5.83
C MET A 5 1.35 -8.71 6.73
N ASN A 6 1.79 -8.07 7.80
CA ASN A 6 0.94 -7.29 8.68
C ASN A 6 1.49 -5.87 8.78
N LEU A 7 0.60 -4.90 8.77
CA LEU A 7 0.95 -3.50 8.96
C LEU A 7 0.87 -3.17 10.45
N ASN A 8 1.98 -2.78 11.05
CA ASN A 8 2.06 -2.48 12.48
C ASN A 8 2.00 -0.99 12.75
N ASN A 9 2.54 -0.17 11.87
CA ASN A 9 2.47 1.28 11.99
C ASN A 9 2.61 1.91 10.62
N LEU A 10 2.00 3.08 10.43
CA LEU A 10 2.00 3.75 9.14
C LEU A 10 2.03 5.26 9.36
N ILE A 11 3.02 5.90 8.77
CA ILE A 11 3.15 7.36 8.74
C ILE A 11 3.17 7.79 7.29
N ILE A 12 2.30 8.73 6.95
CA ILE A 12 2.22 9.28 5.60
C ILE A 12 2.37 10.79 5.73
N GLU A 13 3.31 11.35 4.97
CA GLU A 13 3.60 12.77 5.00
C GLU A 13 3.59 13.34 3.58
N ASP A 14 2.96 14.50 3.43
CA ASP A 14 3.10 15.26 2.19
C ASP A 14 4.32 16.15 2.31
N ILE A 15 5.19 16.06 1.33
CA ILE A 15 6.42 16.86 1.28
C ILE A 15 6.22 17.91 0.20
N VAL A 16 6.28 19.17 0.60
CA VAL A 16 6.20 20.29 -0.34
C VAL A 16 7.55 21.00 -0.31
N ASP A 17 8.24 21.01 -1.45
CA ASP A 17 9.50 21.73 -1.56
C ASP A 17 9.28 23.11 -2.21
N GLY A 18 10.33 23.93 -2.24
CA GLY A 18 10.24 25.27 -2.78
C GLY A 18 10.06 25.35 -4.31
N ASN A 19 10.05 24.22 -5.00
CA ASN A 19 9.90 24.13 -6.45
C ASN A 19 8.50 23.65 -6.84
N GLU A 20 7.55 23.69 -5.93
CA GLU A 20 6.14 23.28 -6.13
C GLU A 20 5.98 21.79 -6.44
N ASN A 21 7.00 20.99 -6.28
CA ASN A 21 6.88 19.54 -6.42
C ASN A 21 6.35 18.95 -5.13
N ALA A 22 5.16 18.37 -5.20
CA ALA A 22 4.57 17.68 -4.08
C ALA A 22 4.93 16.20 -4.16
N ASN A 23 5.57 15.69 -3.13
CA ASN A 23 5.88 14.28 -3.00
C ASN A 23 5.23 13.76 -1.73
N THR A 24 5.00 12.46 -1.71
CA THR A 24 4.48 11.78 -0.53
C THR A 24 5.57 10.85 0.00
N ARG A 25 5.80 10.91 1.31
CA ARG A 25 6.65 9.95 2.00
C ARG A 25 5.78 8.98 2.77
N VAL A 26 6.01 7.69 2.58
CA VAL A 26 5.39 6.64 3.37
C VAL A 26 6.46 5.96 4.18
N LYS A 27 6.23 5.86 5.49
CA LYS A 27 7.06 5.07 6.39
C LYS A 27 6.14 4.05 7.06
N ALA A 28 6.40 2.78 6.83
CA ALA A 28 5.56 1.70 7.35
C ALA A 28 6.41 0.73 8.14
N GLU A 29 5.93 0.37 9.32
CA GLU A 29 6.49 -0.72 10.08
C GLU A 29 5.64 -1.93 9.78
N ILE A 30 6.26 -2.97 9.25
CA ILE A 30 5.57 -4.19 8.85
C ILE A 30 6.23 -5.41 9.47
N THR A 31 5.44 -6.47 9.60
CA THR A 31 5.95 -7.80 9.85
C THR A 31 5.75 -8.59 8.55
N PHE A 32 6.80 -9.22 8.07
CA PHE A 32 6.72 -10.07 6.87
C PHE A 32 7.39 -11.41 7.17
N ASN A 33 6.61 -12.48 7.07
CA ASN A 33 7.05 -13.84 7.41
C ASN A 33 7.73 -13.88 8.79
N ASP A 34 7.07 -13.28 9.77
CA ASP A 34 7.48 -13.24 11.19
C ASP A 34 8.68 -12.36 11.52
N GLU A 35 9.20 -11.61 10.55
CA GLU A 35 10.28 -10.67 10.80
C GLU A 35 9.81 -9.23 10.63
N GLU A 36 10.34 -8.34 11.43
CA GLU A 36 9.96 -6.92 11.42
C GLU A 36 10.87 -6.12 10.49
N TYR A 37 10.25 -5.23 9.72
CA TYR A 37 10.95 -4.34 8.79
C TYR A 37 10.35 -2.95 8.84
N THR A 38 11.19 -1.96 8.55
CA THR A 38 10.74 -0.59 8.31
C THR A 38 10.87 -0.32 6.82
N ILE A 39 9.75 0.02 6.19
CA ILE A 39 9.69 0.34 4.76
C ILE A 39 9.52 1.84 4.64
N GLU A 40 10.38 2.47 3.86
CA GLU A 40 10.27 3.91 3.62
C GLU A 40 10.47 4.20 2.13
N GLY A 41 9.55 4.97 1.57
CA GLY A 41 9.62 5.34 0.17
C GLY A 41 9.01 6.70 -0.08
N ILE A 42 9.42 7.32 -1.17
CA ILE A 42 8.92 8.62 -1.63
C ILE A 42 8.41 8.43 -3.06
N GLY A 43 7.30 9.08 -3.37
CA GLY A 43 6.71 9.01 -4.70
C GLY A 43 5.62 10.07 -4.88
N ASN A 44 4.86 9.96 -5.94
CA ASN A 44 3.81 10.93 -6.30
C ASN A 44 2.52 10.78 -5.50
N GLY A 45 2.44 9.77 -4.69
CA GLY A 45 1.26 9.51 -3.84
C GLY A 45 1.55 8.33 -2.94
N PRO A 46 0.60 7.92 -2.08
CA PRO A 46 0.85 6.87 -1.10
C PRO A 46 1.15 5.51 -1.72
N ILE A 47 0.45 5.15 -2.78
CA ILE A 47 0.67 3.85 -3.45
C ILE A 47 2.06 3.79 -4.05
N ASP A 48 2.43 4.83 -4.82
CA ASP A 48 3.74 4.91 -5.47
C ASP A 48 4.86 4.92 -4.43
N SER A 49 4.68 5.67 -3.35
CA SER A 49 5.67 5.77 -2.26
C SER A 49 5.87 4.44 -1.55
N PHE A 50 4.77 3.76 -1.23
CA PHE A 50 4.85 2.46 -0.57
C PHE A 50 5.49 1.42 -1.49
N LEU A 51 5.11 1.43 -2.76
CA LEU A 51 5.69 0.53 -3.75
C LEU A 51 7.21 0.75 -3.89
N ASN A 52 7.64 2.01 -3.93
CA ASN A 52 9.07 2.35 -3.99
C ASN A 52 9.81 1.84 -2.76
N GLY A 53 9.21 1.97 -1.57
CA GLY A 53 9.78 1.46 -0.34
C GLY A 53 9.92 -0.05 -0.34
N LEU A 54 8.89 -0.75 -0.79
CA LEU A 54 8.91 -2.22 -0.91
C LEU A 54 9.97 -2.68 -1.89
N SER A 55 10.08 -1.97 -3.02
CA SER A 55 11.08 -2.28 -4.04
C SER A 55 12.51 -2.15 -3.50
N LYS A 56 12.76 -1.09 -2.73
CA LYS A 56 14.06 -0.88 -2.08
C LYS A 56 14.39 -1.98 -1.08
N SER A 57 13.40 -2.50 -0.38
CA SER A 57 13.61 -3.55 0.62
C SER A 57 14.00 -4.88 -0.01
N LYS A 58 13.66 -5.09 -1.27
CA LYS A 58 13.86 -6.34 -2.01
C LYS A 58 13.07 -7.53 -1.45
N LEU A 59 12.17 -7.28 -0.51
CA LEU A 59 11.30 -8.33 0.03
C LEU A 59 10.17 -8.68 -0.92
N ILE A 60 9.68 -7.68 -1.63
CA ILE A 60 8.46 -7.75 -2.44
C ILE A 60 8.79 -7.25 -3.84
N ASN A 61 8.41 -8.01 -4.85
CA ASN A 61 8.61 -7.64 -6.24
C ASN A 61 7.28 -7.73 -6.97
N VAL A 62 6.55 -6.61 -6.98
CA VAL A 62 5.20 -6.54 -7.55
C VAL A 62 5.05 -5.34 -8.47
N LYS A 63 4.04 -5.41 -9.31
CA LYS A 63 3.65 -4.37 -10.23
C LYS A 63 2.17 -4.09 -10.06
N ILE A 64 1.80 -2.81 -10.01
CA ILE A 64 0.40 -2.39 -9.98
C ILE A 64 -0.11 -2.32 -11.40
N LEU A 65 -1.19 -3.05 -11.68
CA LEU A 65 -1.81 -3.09 -13.01
C LEU A 65 -3.01 -2.16 -13.10
N ASP A 66 -3.73 -1.98 -12.00
CA ASP A 66 -4.90 -1.10 -11.95
C ASP A 66 -5.20 -0.70 -10.52
N TYR A 67 -5.89 0.42 -10.34
CA TYR A 67 -6.27 0.95 -9.04
C TYR A 67 -7.58 1.70 -9.13
N LYS A 68 -8.48 1.46 -8.18
CA LYS A 68 -9.78 2.14 -8.10
C LYS A 68 -10.13 2.47 -6.66
N GLU A 69 -10.92 3.53 -6.48
CA GLU A 69 -11.41 3.97 -5.19
C GLU A 69 -12.91 4.23 -5.27
N HIS A 70 -13.63 3.89 -4.20
CA HIS A 70 -15.06 4.16 -4.09
C HIS A 70 -15.43 4.62 -2.69
N ALA A 71 -16.34 5.57 -2.61
CA ALA A 71 -16.96 5.92 -1.35
C ALA A 71 -18.01 4.84 -1.02
N LEU A 72 -17.98 4.28 0.19
CA LEU A 72 -18.88 3.20 0.59
C LEU A 72 -20.14 3.69 1.28
N SER A 73 -20.08 4.84 1.95
CA SER A 73 -21.24 5.38 2.65
C SER A 73 -21.24 6.90 2.59
N MET A 74 -22.41 7.46 2.79
CA MET A 74 -22.59 8.90 2.87
C MET A 74 -23.02 9.25 4.29
N GLY A 75 -22.33 10.24 4.89
CA GLY A 75 -22.64 10.69 6.24
C GLY A 75 -21.41 10.80 7.10
N SER A 76 -21.62 10.86 8.42
CA SER A 76 -20.53 11.10 9.38
C SER A 76 -19.53 9.95 9.51
N GLU A 77 -19.91 8.76 9.06
CA GLU A 77 -19.04 7.58 9.13
C GLU A 77 -18.67 7.10 7.72
N ALA A 78 -18.42 8.04 6.82
CA ALA A 78 -18.05 7.70 5.46
C ALA A 78 -16.74 6.90 5.44
N GLU A 79 -16.75 5.83 4.67
CA GLU A 79 -15.56 5.00 4.46
C GLU A 79 -15.21 4.97 2.98
N ALA A 80 -13.95 4.71 2.69
CA ALA A 80 -13.47 4.53 1.33
C ALA A 80 -13.00 3.09 1.16
N ALA A 81 -13.32 2.51 0.02
CA ALA A 81 -12.77 1.22 -0.40
C ALA A 81 -11.78 1.47 -1.53
N SER A 82 -10.62 0.90 -1.42
CA SER A 82 -9.60 0.93 -2.45
C SER A 82 -9.42 -0.49 -2.98
N TYR A 83 -9.25 -0.59 -4.30
CA TYR A 83 -9.05 -1.86 -5.00
C TYR A 83 -7.78 -1.76 -5.81
N VAL A 84 -6.91 -2.74 -5.70
CA VAL A 84 -5.69 -2.78 -6.48
C VAL A 84 -5.62 -4.10 -7.22
N TYR A 85 -5.22 -4.06 -8.49
CA TYR A 85 -4.91 -5.25 -9.28
C TYR A 85 -3.39 -5.32 -9.39
N MET A 86 -2.81 -6.40 -8.92
CA MET A 86 -1.37 -6.51 -8.71
C MET A 86 -0.83 -7.79 -9.32
N GLU A 87 0.35 -7.69 -9.88
CA GLU A 87 1.09 -8.83 -10.42
C GLU A 87 2.38 -9.04 -9.64
N ARG A 88 2.63 -10.29 -9.25
CA ARG A 88 3.93 -10.68 -8.71
C ARG A 88 4.86 -10.98 -9.88
N ARG A 89 5.94 -10.19 -10.00
CA ARG A 89 6.78 -10.21 -11.20
C ARG A 89 7.52 -11.52 -11.43
N ASP A 90 7.93 -12.21 -10.37
CA ASP A 90 8.72 -13.43 -10.49
C ASP A 90 7.89 -14.66 -10.87
N SER A 91 6.60 -14.62 -10.72
CA SER A 91 5.71 -15.74 -11.01
C SER A 91 4.60 -15.40 -12.00
N PHE A 92 4.46 -14.12 -12.35
CA PHE A 92 3.37 -13.60 -13.19
C PHE A 92 1.97 -13.87 -12.64
N ARG A 93 1.88 -14.24 -11.36
CA ARG A 93 0.58 -14.38 -10.69
C ARG A 93 -0.03 -13.00 -10.47
N LYS A 94 -1.35 -12.94 -10.63
CA LYS A 94 -2.11 -11.69 -10.49
C LYS A 94 -3.24 -11.87 -9.51
N THR A 95 -3.56 -10.82 -8.77
CA THR A 95 -4.68 -10.85 -7.84
C THR A 95 -5.20 -9.45 -7.57
N PHE A 96 -6.40 -9.38 -7.03
CA PHE A 96 -6.96 -8.15 -6.50
C PHE A 96 -6.74 -8.09 -5.00
N GLY A 97 -6.57 -6.88 -4.50
CA GLY A 97 -6.55 -6.59 -3.07
C GLY A 97 -7.57 -5.51 -2.76
N VAL A 98 -8.12 -5.54 -1.57
CA VAL A 98 -9.14 -4.58 -1.12
C VAL A 98 -8.74 -4.04 0.23
N GLY A 99 -8.88 -2.74 0.40
CA GLY A 99 -8.70 -2.07 1.68
C GLY A 99 -9.87 -1.13 1.96
N VAL A 100 -10.33 -1.12 3.20
CA VAL A 100 -11.41 -0.23 3.63
C VAL A 100 -10.93 0.57 4.84
N ASP A 101 -11.12 1.87 4.79
CA ASP A 101 -10.76 2.77 5.88
C ASP A 101 -11.51 4.08 5.72
N SER A 102 -11.69 4.81 6.82
CA SER A 102 -12.25 6.16 6.75
C SER A 102 -11.31 7.13 6.04
N ASN A 103 -10.03 6.82 6.01
CA ASN A 103 -8.99 7.60 5.34
C ASN A 103 -8.62 6.89 4.03
N ILE A 104 -8.79 7.59 2.91
CA ILE A 104 -8.58 7.01 1.58
C ILE A 104 -7.11 6.59 1.36
N THR A 105 -6.18 7.32 1.95
CA THR A 105 -4.76 7.00 1.86
C THR A 105 -4.46 5.69 2.57
N LYS A 106 -5.03 5.49 3.76
CA LYS A 106 -4.86 4.24 4.51
C LYS A 106 -5.55 3.08 3.80
N SER A 107 -6.73 3.32 3.20
CA SER A 107 -7.42 2.25 2.47
C SER A 107 -6.58 1.76 1.29
N SER A 108 -5.85 2.65 0.61
CA SER A 108 -4.99 2.27 -0.50
C SER A 108 -3.83 1.39 -0.06
N ILE A 109 -3.21 1.70 1.05
CA ILE A 109 -2.11 0.88 1.60
C ILE A 109 -2.64 -0.49 2.04
N LYS A 110 -3.82 -0.52 2.69
CA LYS A 110 -4.46 -1.79 3.07
C LYS A 110 -4.77 -2.65 1.85
N ALA A 111 -5.19 -2.03 0.74
CA ALA A 111 -5.46 -2.76 -0.50
C ALA A 111 -4.19 -3.40 -1.04
N MET A 112 -3.07 -2.69 -1.01
CA MET A 112 -1.78 -3.24 -1.43
C MET A 112 -1.36 -4.42 -0.57
N ILE A 113 -1.47 -4.30 0.74
CA ILE A 113 -1.13 -5.38 1.67
C ILE A 113 -2.03 -6.59 1.45
N SER A 114 -3.32 -6.37 1.20
CA SER A 114 -4.26 -7.43 0.88
C SER A 114 -3.82 -8.22 -0.36
N ALA A 115 -3.44 -7.52 -1.43
CA ALA A 115 -2.96 -8.16 -2.66
C ALA A 115 -1.65 -8.90 -2.43
N ILE A 116 -0.70 -8.27 -1.73
CA ILE A 116 0.59 -8.89 -1.42
C ILE A 116 0.38 -10.18 -0.64
N ASN A 117 -0.52 -10.18 0.33
CA ASN A 117 -0.80 -11.38 1.12
C ASN A 117 -1.33 -12.52 0.26
N ARG A 118 -2.15 -12.21 -0.73
CA ARG A 118 -2.66 -13.24 -1.66
C ARG A 118 -1.57 -13.78 -2.57
N LEU A 119 -0.64 -12.92 -2.97
CA LEU A 119 0.43 -13.30 -3.89
C LEU A 119 1.57 -14.05 -3.22
N TYR A 120 1.79 -13.81 -1.93
CA TYR A 120 2.93 -14.37 -1.19
C TYR A 120 2.54 -15.45 -0.18
N LYS A 121 1.34 -15.90 -0.23
CA LYS A 121 0.84 -17.00 0.58
C LYS A 121 1.41 -18.34 0.13
#